data_591abff89c7833a6565abf8739c2fb15
#
_entry.id   591abff89c7833a6565abf8739c2fb15
#
_cell.length_a   1.000
_cell.length_b   1.000
_cell.length_c   1.000
_cell.angle_alpha   90.00
_cell.angle_beta   90.00
_cell.angle_gamma   90.00
#
_symmetry.space_group_name_H-M   'P 1'
#
loop_
_entity.id
_entity.type
_entity.pdbx_description
1 polymer ?
#
loop_
_entity_poly.entity_id
_entity_poly.type
_entity_poly.pdbx_seq_one_letter_code
_entity_poly.pdbx_strand_id
1 'polypeptide(L)'
;LKNYSSVSFAAMRGKRLKNMKEKKPYYITTAIAYTSGKPHIGNTYEIVLSDAIARFKRNQGFDVRFQTGTDEHGQKIEEKAAAAGVTPKQFVDNVAKEIQNIWDLMNVSYDKFIRTTDKDHEAQVQKIFKKLYEQGDIYKGSYEGMYCTPCESFWTPSQLVDGKCPDCGREVQPAKEEAYFFKMSQYADRLLQYYDEHPDFITPVSRKNEMVNNFLKPGLQDLCVSRTSFRWGIPVDFDPKHVIYVWLDALTNYITGLGYDADGGSGELFKKYWPADVHVIGKDIIRFHTIYWPI
;
A
#
# COMPACT_ATOMS: atom_id res chain seq x y z
N LEU A 1 22.09 16.14 66.80
CA LEU A 1 21.57 15.16 65.87
C LEU A 1 20.41 15.82 65.17
N LYS A 2 20.59 16.28 63.93
CA LYS A 2 19.61 17.00 63.11
C LYS A 2 18.83 16.00 62.26
N ASN A 3 17.51 16.05 62.39
CA ASN A 3 16.57 15.32 61.53
C ASN A 3 16.67 15.81 60.10
N TYR A 4 17.06 14.93 59.16
CA TYR A 4 16.87 15.16 57.75
C TYR A 4 15.48 14.64 57.36
N SER A 5 14.60 15.56 56.99
CA SER A 5 13.29 15.29 56.47
C SER A 5 13.39 14.54 55.14
N SER A 6 12.74 13.38 55.07
CA SER A 6 12.53 12.62 53.83
C SER A 6 11.66 13.43 52.87
N VAL A 7 12.29 14.13 51.94
CA VAL A 7 11.56 14.76 50.82
C VAL A 7 11.10 13.65 49.87
N SER A 8 9.79 13.49 49.78
CA SER A 8 9.13 12.44 49.02
C SER A 8 9.43 12.54 47.52
N PHE A 9 10.22 11.59 47.04
CA PHE A 9 10.50 11.39 45.58
C PHE A 9 9.23 11.13 44.74
N ALA A 10 8.09 10.79 45.34
CA ALA A 10 6.83 10.56 44.71
C ALA A 10 6.17 11.84 44.16
N ALA A 11 6.35 12.99 44.82
CA ALA A 11 5.77 14.26 44.42
C ALA A 11 6.45 14.88 43.19
N MET A 12 7.75 14.59 42.96
CA MET A 12 8.46 15.05 41.74
C MET A 12 8.13 14.20 40.50
N ARG A 13 7.87 12.91 40.65
CA ARG A 13 7.39 12.07 39.51
C ARG A 13 6.01 12.49 39.03
N GLY A 14 5.07 12.81 39.91
CA GLY A 14 3.71 13.24 39.56
C GLY A 14 3.64 14.59 38.82
N LYS A 15 4.53 15.53 39.15
CA LYS A 15 4.60 16.84 38.45
C LYS A 15 5.31 16.78 37.11
N ARG A 16 6.27 15.86 36.89
CA ARG A 16 6.93 15.67 35.59
C ARG A 16 6.01 14.99 34.55
N LEU A 17 5.09 14.14 34.99
CA LEU A 17 4.12 13.46 34.09
C LEU A 17 2.98 14.37 33.64
N LYS A 18 2.63 15.43 34.41
CA LYS A 18 1.53 16.35 34.04
C LYS A 18 1.87 17.42 33.00
N ASN A 19 3.14 17.59 32.62
CA ASN A 19 3.59 18.61 31.67
C ASN A 19 4.27 18.04 30.41
N MET A 20 4.12 16.75 30.10
CA MET A 20 4.52 16.24 28.79
C MET A 20 3.45 16.71 27.79
N LYS A 21 3.75 17.74 27.00
CA LYS A 21 2.95 18.08 25.82
C LYS A 21 2.79 16.80 25.00
N GLU A 22 1.55 16.49 24.63
CA GLU A 22 1.27 15.37 23.76
C GLU A 22 2.10 15.52 22.49
N LYS A 23 2.86 14.48 22.15
CA LYS A 23 3.72 14.52 20.97
C LYS A 23 2.86 14.55 19.72
N LYS A 24 3.19 15.41 18.77
CA LYS A 24 2.50 15.45 17.48
C LYS A 24 2.70 14.11 16.75
N PRO A 25 1.65 13.42 16.29
CA PRO A 25 1.79 12.20 15.52
C PRO A 25 2.50 12.46 14.18
N TYR A 26 3.18 11.45 13.67
CA TYR A 26 3.82 11.46 12.37
C TYR A 26 3.79 10.04 11.79
N TYR A 27 3.09 9.85 10.69
CA TYR A 27 2.96 8.56 10.03
C TYR A 27 3.76 8.54 8.73
N ILE A 28 4.72 7.64 8.65
CA ILE A 28 5.56 7.41 7.46
C ILE A 28 5.47 5.95 7.05
N THR A 29 5.39 5.71 5.74
CA THR A 29 5.38 4.36 5.17
C THR A 29 6.35 4.22 4.03
N THR A 30 6.80 2.99 3.77
CA THR A 30 7.33 2.58 2.47
C THR A 30 6.23 1.95 1.62
N ALA A 31 6.49 1.72 0.34
CA ALA A 31 5.80 0.67 -0.36
C ALA A 31 6.05 -0.68 0.33
N ILE A 32 5.08 -1.60 0.23
CA ILE A 32 5.26 -2.96 0.71
C ILE A 32 5.94 -3.83 -0.36
N ALA A 33 6.91 -4.65 0.05
CA ALA A 33 7.73 -5.40 -0.88
C ALA A 33 6.97 -6.60 -1.49
N TYR A 34 6.95 -6.69 -2.82
CA TYR A 34 6.30 -7.81 -3.51
C TYR A 34 7.10 -9.10 -3.34
N THR A 35 6.49 -10.14 -2.75
CA THR A 35 7.14 -11.38 -2.35
C THR A 35 7.47 -12.33 -3.51
N SER A 36 7.60 -11.81 -4.72
CA SER A 36 8.02 -12.61 -5.87
C SER A 36 9.50 -12.99 -5.86
N GLY A 37 10.28 -12.54 -4.91
CA GLY A 37 11.71 -12.83 -4.75
C GLY A 37 12.34 -12.03 -3.63
N LYS A 38 13.66 -12.20 -3.46
CA LYS A 38 14.44 -11.43 -2.48
C LYS A 38 14.44 -9.94 -2.81
N PRO A 39 14.48 -9.05 -1.80
CA PRO A 39 14.60 -7.63 -2.04
C PRO A 39 15.92 -7.29 -2.75
N HIS A 40 15.85 -6.33 -3.64
CA HIS A 40 17.02 -5.81 -4.34
C HIS A 40 17.47 -4.48 -3.71
N ILE A 41 18.59 -3.93 -4.20
CA ILE A 41 19.18 -2.70 -3.66
C ILE A 41 18.21 -1.50 -3.64
N GLY A 42 17.25 -1.44 -4.57
CA GLY A 42 16.22 -0.39 -4.60
C GLY A 42 15.29 -0.46 -3.39
N ASN A 43 14.83 -1.66 -3.00
CA ASN A 43 14.02 -1.84 -1.79
C ASN A 43 14.84 -1.49 -0.54
N THR A 44 16.12 -1.87 -0.53
CA THR A 44 17.04 -1.56 0.56
C THR A 44 17.26 -0.05 0.71
N TYR A 45 17.41 0.67 -0.40
CA TYR A 45 17.55 2.12 -0.41
C TYR A 45 16.30 2.81 0.16
N GLU A 46 15.12 2.40 -0.31
CA GLU A 46 13.83 2.95 0.13
C GLU A 46 13.62 2.77 1.64
N ILE A 47 13.86 1.58 2.18
CA ILE A 47 13.63 1.29 3.59
C ILE A 47 14.60 2.05 4.50
N VAL A 48 15.89 2.17 4.11
CA VAL A 48 16.91 2.90 4.89
C VAL A 48 16.63 4.40 4.88
N LEU A 49 16.24 4.96 3.72
CA LEU A 49 15.85 6.37 3.62
C LEU A 49 14.65 6.67 4.53
N SER A 50 13.64 5.82 4.51
CA SER A 50 12.44 5.96 5.33
C SER A 50 12.76 5.85 6.82
N ASP A 51 13.64 4.92 7.21
CA ASP A 51 14.11 4.76 8.59
C ASP A 51 14.89 5.98 9.07
N ALA A 52 15.74 6.55 8.22
CA ALA A 52 16.48 7.79 8.56
C ALA A 52 15.51 8.95 8.84
N ILE A 53 14.46 9.11 8.04
CA ILE A 53 13.41 10.13 8.26
C ILE A 53 12.65 9.84 9.56
N ALA A 54 12.25 8.59 9.78
CA ALA A 54 11.53 8.19 11.00
C ALA A 54 12.34 8.48 12.27
N ARG A 55 13.64 8.12 12.29
CA ARG A 55 14.55 8.41 13.39
C ARG A 55 14.75 9.91 13.59
N PHE A 56 14.90 10.67 12.53
CA PHE A 56 15.02 12.12 12.58
C PHE A 56 13.78 12.75 13.21
N LYS A 57 12.58 12.34 12.79
CA LYS A 57 11.32 12.82 13.36
C LYS A 57 11.14 12.43 14.84
N ARG A 58 11.52 11.20 15.23
CA ARG A 58 11.54 10.80 16.65
C ARG A 58 12.48 11.69 17.48
N ASN A 59 13.66 12.01 16.93
CA ASN A 59 14.61 12.90 17.58
C ASN A 59 14.11 14.35 17.71
N GLN A 60 13.27 14.80 16.77
CA GLN A 60 12.56 16.09 16.88
C GLN A 60 11.40 16.07 17.89
N GLY A 61 11.10 14.93 18.52
CA GLY A 61 10.05 14.81 19.53
C GLY A 61 8.66 14.42 18.98
N PHE A 62 8.55 14.05 17.72
CA PHE A 62 7.29 13.50 17.19
C PHE A 62 7.00 12.11 17.75
N ASP A 63 5.73 11.74 17.76
CA ASP A 63 5.27 10.38 18.00
C ASP A 63 5.14 9.70 16.61
N VAL A 64 6.20 8.99 16.23
CA VAL A 64 6.33 8.44 14.89
C VAL A 64 5.78 7.02 14.82
N ARG A 65 4.94 6.77 13.83
CA ARG A 65 4.54 5.44 13.37
C ARG A 65 5.21 5.18 12.02
N PHE A 66 6.09 4.18 11.95
CA PHE A 66 6.76 3.77 10.73
C PHE A 66 6.26 2.39 10.30
N GLN A 67 5.62 2.31 9.13
CA GLN A 67 5.09 1.07 8.59
C GLN A 67 5.79 0.66 7.31
N THR A 68 6.10 -0.63 7.21
CA THR A 68 6.53 -1.35 6.02
C THR A 68 5.83 -2.69 5.96
N GLY A 69 6.13 -3.54 4.98
CA GLY A 69 5.50 -4.86 4.91
C GLY A 69 5.74 -5.59 3.61
N THR A 70 4.89 -6.59 3.37
CA THR A 70 4.95 -7.43 2.18
C THR A 70 3.62 -7.50 1.46
N ASP A 71 3.68 -7.41 0.12
CA ASP A 71 2.61 -7.72 -0.81
C ASP A 71 2.75 -9.18 -1.25
N GLU A 72 1.72 -9.99 -0.99
CA GLU A 72 1.85 -11.46 -0.97
C GLU A 72 0.87 -12.18 -1.89
N HIS A 73 0.02 -11.47 -2.63
CA HIS A 73 -0.97 -12.05 -3.52
C HIS A 73 -0.62 -11.89 -5.01
N GLY A 74 -1.33 -12.59 -5.88
CA GLY A 74 -1.24 -12.45 -7.33
C GLY A 74 -0.76 -13.69 -8.06
N GLN A 75 -0.99 -13.69 -9.38
CA GLN A 75 -0.70 -14.81 -10.29
C GLN A 75 0.78 -15.21 -10.25
N LYS A 76 1.67 -14.24 -10.25
CA LYS A 76 3.13 -14.48 -10.25
C LYS A 76 3.62 -15.23 -9.00
N ILE A 77 2.98 -14.99 -7.84
CA ILE A 77 3.27 -15.73 -6.61
C ILE A 77 2.78 -17.17 -6.73
N GLU A 78 1.56 -17.38 -7.24
CA GLU A 78 0.99 -18.72 -7.46
C GLU A 78 1.90 -19.55 -8.37
N GLU A 79 2.33 -18.98 -9.51
CA GLU A 79 3.24 -19.61 -10.45
C GLU A 79 4.59 -19.97 -9.82
N LYS A 80 5.18 -19.07 -9.04
CA LYS A 80 6.47 -19.31 -8.37
C LYS A 80 6.38 -20.34 -7.27
N ALA A 81 5.30 -20.36 -6.51
CA ALA A 81 5.06 -21.35 -5.49
C ALA A 81 4.92 -22.75 -6.12
N ALA A 82 4.15 -22.87 -7.21
CA ALA A 82 4.00 -24.09 -7.98
C ALA A 82 5.36 -24.58 -8.53
N ALA A 83 6.17 -23.69 -9.11
CA ALA A 83 7.50 -24.02 -9.60
C ALA A 83 8.46 -24.47 -8.48
N ALA A 84 8.28 -23.98 -7.26
CA ALA A 84 9.04 -24.37 -6.07
C ALA A 84 8.49 -25.62 -5.38
N GLY A 85 7.35 -26.18 -5.82
CA GLY A 85 6.73 -27.36 -5.22
C GLY A 85 6.14 -27.14 -3.83
N VAL A 86 5.75 -25.89 -3.50
CA VAL A 86 5.17 -25.51 -2.20
C VAL A 86 3.83 -24.81 -2.40
N THR A 87 3.07 -24.65 -1.31
CA THR A 87 1.87 -23.83 -1.37
C THR A 87 2.23 -22.34 -1.47
N PRO A 88 1.37 -21.48 -2.09
CA PRO A 88 1.60 -20.04 -2.13
C PRO A 88 1.83 -19.45 -0.74
N LYS A 89 1.07 -19.88 0.28
CA LYS A 89 1.26 -19.41 1.66
C LYS A 89 2.65 -19.76 2.22
N GLN A 90 3.12 -20.99 2.02
CA GLN A 90 4.48 -21.37 2.45
C GLN A 90 5.55 -20.55 1.71
N PHE A 91 5.34 -20.32 0.42
CA PHE A 91 6.27 -19.53 -0.39
C PHE A 91 6.40 -18.10 0.17
N VAL A 92 5.27 -17.39 0.37
CA VAL A 92 5.30 -16.01 0.88
C VAL A 92 5.75 -15.92 2.33
N ASP A 93 5.47 -16.92 3.18
CA ASP A 93 5.98 -16.96 4.55
C ASP A 93 7.52 -17.00 4.60
N ASN A 94 8.12 -17.78 3.72
CA ASN A 94 9.58 -17.87 3.62
C ASN A 94 10.18 -16.56 3.13
N VAL A 95 9.61 -15.94 2.06
CA VAL A 95 10.12 -14.69 1.51
C VAL A 95 9.91 -13.52 2.47
N ALA A 96 8.74 -13.42 3.11
CA ALA A 96 8.48 -12.40 4.12
C ALA A 96 9.47 -12.47 5.29
N LYS A 97 9.79 -13.70 5.74
CA LYS A 97 10.79 -13.91 6.79
C LYS A 97 12.20 -13.48 6.35
N GLU A 98 12.58 -13.78 5.10
CA GLU A 98 13.86 -13.30 4.55
C GLU A 98 13.92 -11.77 4.52
N ILE A 99 12.85 -11.10 4.08
CA ILE A 99 12.74 -9.64 4.05
C ILE A 99 12.88 -9.06 5.46
N GLN A 100 12.15 -9.59 6.43
CA GLN A 100 12.26 -9.16 7.83
C GLN A 100 13.69 -9.31 8.35
N ASN A 101 14.33 -10.44 8.10
CA ASN A 101 15.72 -10.67 8.54
C ASN A 101 16.70 -9.66 7.94
N ILE A 102 16.48 -9.23 6.68
CA ILE A 102 17.30 -8.20 6.02
C ILE A 102 17.05 -6.83 6.67
N TRP A 103 15.79 -6.46 6.95
CA TRP A 103 15.45 -5.22 7.62
C TRP A 103 16.01 -5.18 9.05
N ASP A 104 15.96 -6.29 9.76
CA ASP A 104 16.52 -6.43 11.11
C ASP A 104 18.06 -6.31 11.08
N LEU A 105 18.72 -6.96 10.11
CA LEU A 105 20.18 -6.83 9.89
C LEU A 105 20.61 -5.38 9.64
N MET A 106 19.77 -4.61 8.95
CA MET A 106 20.01 -3.18 8.68
C MET A 106 19.56 -2.28 9.83
N ASN A 107 19.11 -2.87 10.94
CA ASN A 107 18.63 -2.14 12.13
C ASN A 107 17.50 -1.15 11.82
N VAL A 108 16.58 -1.50 10.91
CA VAL A 108 15.41 -0.67 10.56
C VAL A 108 14.44 -0.61 11.74
N SER A 109 13.98 0.58 12.08
CA SER A 109 13.16 0.84 13.28
C SER A 109 11.66 0.95 12.98
N TYR A 110 11.14 0.07 12.10
CA TYR A 110 9.69 0.04 11.81
C TYR A 110 8.87 -0.37 13.05
N ASP A 111 7.69 0.22 13.17
CA ASP A 111 6.74 -0.08 14.25
C ASP A 111 5.70 -1.12 13.82
N LYS A 112 5.46 -1.26 12.52
CA LYS A 112 4.56 -2.26 11.94
C LYS A 112 5.18 -2.86 10.67
N PHE A 113 5.21 -4.19 10.64
CA PHE A 113 5.41 -4.96 9.42
C PHE A 113 4.07 -5.60 9.09
N ILE A 114 3.39 -5.09 8.05
CA ILE A 114 2.10 -5.61 7.61
C ILE A 114 2.29 -6.64 6.50
N ARG A 115 1.44 -7.64 6.48
CA ARG A 115 1.37 -8.64 5.42
C ARG A 115 -0.01 -8.60 4.79
N THR A 116 -0.11 -8.64 3.46
CA THR A 116 -1.44 -8.65 2.83
C THR A 116 -2.18 -9.97 3.06
N THR A 117 -1.50 -11.01 3.55
CA THR A 117 -2.12 -12.26 4.05
C THR A 117 -2.55 -12.20 5.53
N ASP A 118 -2.41 -11.06 6.22
CA ASP A 118 -2.98 -10.87 7.56
C ASP A 118 -4.51 -10.91 7.47
N LYS A 119 -5.17 -11.71 8.31
CA LYS A 119 -6.62 -11.93 8.22
C LYS A 119 -7.46 -10.66 8.40
N ASP A 120 -7.01 -9.76 9.28
CA ASP A 120 -7.68 -8.47 9.49
C ASP A 120 -7.59 -7.59 8.22
N HIS A 121 -6.44 -7.64 7.53
CA HIS A 121 -6.27 -6.93 6.27
C HIS A 121 -7.20 -7.50 5.19
N GLU A 122 -7.18 -8.82 4.96
CA GLU A 122 -8.04 -9.48 3.97
C GLU A 122 -9.52 -9.14 4.19
N ALA A 123 -9.98 -9.20 5.46
CA ALA A 123 -11.36 -8.90 5.81
C ALA A 123 -11.74 -7.43 5.49
N GLN A 124 -10.83 -6.48 5.74
CA GLN A 124 -11.11 -5.07 5.43
C GLN A 124 -11.10 -4.80 3.92
N VAL A 125 -10.21 -5.44 3.17
CA VAL A 125 -10.19 -5.34 1.70
C VAL A 125 -11.50 -5.85 1.10
N GLN A 126 -12.03 -6.97 1.57
CA GLN A 126 -13.34 -7.50 1.15
C GLN A 126 -14.47 -6.51 1.44
N LYS A 127 -14.51 -5.92 2.64
CA LYS A 127 -15.51 -4.92 3.02
C LYS A 127 -15.44 -3.66 2.16
N ILE A 128 -14.23 -3.16 1.88
CA ILE A 128 -14.01 -1.99 1.02
C ILE A 128 -14.50 -2.29 -0.39
N PHE A 129 -14.12 -3.44 -0.96
CA PHE A 129 -14.58 -3.84 -2.29
C PHE A 129 -16.10 -3.89 -2.38
N LYS A 130 -16.75 -4.55 -1.40
CA LYS A 130 -18.20 -4.66 -1.31
C LYS A 130 -18.87 -3.28 -1.20
N LYS A 131 -18.34 -2.41 -0.37
CA LYS A 131 -18.85 -1.04 -0.21
C LYS A 131 -18.79 -0.24 -1.51
N LEU A 132 -17.67 -0.30 -2.23
CA LEU A 132 -17.52 0.35 -3.53
C LEU A 132 -18.49 -0.25 -4.58
N TYR A 133 -18.74 -1.55 -4.51
CA TYR A 133 -19.74 -2.20 -5.37
C TYR A 133 -21.16 -1.75 -5.05
N GLU A 134 -21.54 -1.73 -3.78
CA GLU A 134 -22.87 -1.29 -3.31
C GLU A 134 -23.13 0.20 -3.59
N GLN A 135 -22.10 1.04 -3.59
CA GLN A 135 -22.15 2.46 -3.98
C GLN A 135 -22.30 2.64 -5.50
N GLY A 136 -22.05 1.60 -6.28
CA GLY A 136 -22.08 1.65 -7.73
C GLY A 136 -20.79 2.17 -8.37
N ASP A 137 -19.71 2.33 -7.61
CA ASP A 137 -18.37 2.68 -8.10
C ASP A 137 -17.65 1.49 -8.72
N ILE A 138 -18.01 0.27 -8.33
CA ILE A 138 -17.58 -0.97 -8.96
C ILE A 138 -18.77 -1.59 -9.70
N TYR A 139 -18.53 -2.06 -10.92
CA TYR A 139 -19.52 -2.76 -11.74
C TYR A 139 -18.91 -4.01 -12.39
N LYS A 140 -19.77 -4.98 -12.73
CA LYS A 140 -19.36 -6.22 -13.41
C LYS A 140 -19.39 -6.02 -14.92
N GLY A 141 -18.35 -6.49 -15.60
CA GLY A 141 -18.20 -6.38 -17.04
C GLY A 141 -17.35 -7.51 -17.60
N SER A 142 -16.94 -7.38 -18.85
CA SER A 142 -15.99 -8.29 -19.49
C SER A 142 -14.75 -7.51 -19.89
N TYR A 143 -13.60 -7.98 -19.45
CA TYR A 143 -12.32 -7.46 -19.90
C TYR A 143 -11.90 -8.19 -21.18
N GLU A 144 -11.46 -7.42 -22.16
CA GLU A 144 -10.78 -7.93 -23.36
C GLU A 144 -9.63 -7.00 -23.68
N GLY A 145 -8.39 -7.50 -23.61
CA GLY A 145 -7.21 -6.68 -23.82
C GLY A 145 -5.93 -7.47 -23.64
N MET A 146 -4.85 -6.76 -23.30
CA MET A 146 -3.51 -7.33 -23.15
C MET A 146 -3.09 -7.25 -21.68
N TYR A 147 -2.61 -8.35 -21.13
CA TYR A 147 -2.16 -8.45 -19.74
C TYR A 147 -0.66 -8.68 -19.65
N CYS A 148 -0.02 -7.89 -18.80
CA CYS A 148 1.39 -8.05 -18.43
C CYS A 148 1.50 -8.77 -17.09
N THR A 149 1.81 -10.06 -17.07
CA THR A 149 1.98 -10.84 -15.83
C THR A 149 3.07 -10.28 -14.90
N PRO A 150 4.25 -9.84 -15.41
CA PRO A 150 5.28 -9.28 -14.53
C PRO A 150 4.91 -8.00 -13.80
N CYS A 151 4.08 -7.13 -14.41
CA CYS A 151 3.61 -5.87 -13.82
C CYS A 151 2.23 -6.00 -13.19
N GLU A 152 1.57 -7.13 -13.41
CA GLU A 152 0.17 -7.35 -13.05
C GLU A 152 -0.75 -6.22 -13.55
N SER A 153 -0.53 -5.78 -14.80
CA SER A 153 -1.21 -4.62 -15.36
C SER A 153 -1.92 -4.96 -16.68
N PHE A 154 -3.09 -4.34 -16.85
CA PHE A 154 -3.88 -4.44 -18.07
C PHE A 154 -3.61 -3.27 -19.01
N TRP A 155 -3.61 -3.54 -20.31
CA TRP A 155 -3.36 -2.59 -21.37
C TRP A 155 -4.33 -2.78 -22.52
N THR A 156 -4.80 -1.70 -23.11
CA THR A 156 -5.42 -1.74 -24.41
C THR A 156 -4.34 -1.89 -25.50
N PRO A 157 -4.66 -2.46 -26.66
CA PRO A 157 -3.69 -2.55 -27.76
C PRO A 157 -3.05 -1.21 -28.13
N SER A 158 -3.79 -0.11 -28.01
CA SER A 158 -3.31 1.25 -28.30
C SER A 158 -2.34 1.82 -27.25
N GLN A 159 -2.29 1.25 -26.06
CA GLN A 159 -1.38 1.66 -24.98
C GLN A 159 -0.04 0.94 -25.04
N LEU A 160 0.08 -0.12 -25.83
CA LEU A 160 1.33 -0.87 -25.96
C LEU A 160 2.38 -0.05 -26.71
N VAL A 161 3.62 -0.21 -26.30
CA VAL A 161 4.80 0.35 -27.00
C VAL A 161 5.48 -0.81 -27.73
N ASP A 162 5.52 -0.74 -29.07
CA ASP A 162 6.04 -1.82 -29.92
C ASP A 162 5.43 -3.20 -29.63
N GLY A 163 4.13 -3.24 -29.29
CA GLY A 163 3.41 -4.46 -28.93
C GLY A 163 3.71 -5.00 -27.53
N LYS A 164 4.46 -4.26 -26.70
CA LYS A 164 4.91 -4.66 -25.37
C LYS A 164 4.34 -3.77 -24.26
N CYS A 165 4.46 -4.25 -23.04
CA CYS A 165 4.06 -3.50 -21.84
C CYS A 165 4.80 -2.15 -21.75
N PRO A 166 4.11 -1.02 -21.68
CA PRO A 166 4.75 0.29 -21.62
C PRO A 166 5.52 0.53 -20.31
N ASP A 167 5.16 -0.16 -19.22
CA ASP A 167 5.83 0.00 -17.92
C ASP A 167 7.15 -0.76 -17.84
N CYS A 168 7.24 -1.99 -18.41
CA CYS A 168 8.42 -2.83 -18.23
C CYS A 168 9.04 -3.36 -19.53
N GLY A 169 8.47 -3.07 -20.69
CA GLY A 169 8.97 -3.49 -22.02
C GLY A 169 8.87 -4.99 -22.31
N ARG A 170 8.17 -5.77 -21.46
CA ARG A 170 8.02 -7.22 -21.62
C ARG A 170 6.80 -7.56 -22.47
N GLU A 171 6.80 -8.80 -23.00
CA GLU A 171 5.68 -9.36 -23.74
C GLU A 171 4.40 -9.34 -22.89
N VAL A 172 3.28 -9.08 -23.56
CA VAL A 172 1.92 -9.12 -22.99
C VAL A 172 1.13 -10.24 -23.64
N GLN A 173 0.13 -10.75 -22.93
CA GLN A 173 -0.71 -11.83 -23.42
C GLN A 173 -2.16 -11.36 -23.58
N PRO A 174 -2.89 -11.83 -24.62
CA PRO A 174 -4.32 -11.57 -24.71
C PRO A 174 -5.05 -12.14 -23.48
N ALA A 175 -5.92 -11.33 -22.89
CA ALA A 175 -6.76 -11.75 -21.77
C ALA A 175 -8.21 -11.36 -22.07
N LYS A 176 -9.12 -12.32 -21.91
CA LYS A 176 -10.56 -12.13 -22.01
C LYS A 176 -11.20 -12.87 -20.86
N GLU A 177 -11.75 -12.12 -19.92
CA GLU A 177 -12.40 -12.70 -18.75
C GLU A 177 -13.51 -11.80 -18.21
N GLU A 178 -14.48 -12.38 -17.51
CA GLU A 178 -15.42 -11.64 -16.70
C GLU A 178 -14.65 -11.00 -15.54
N ALA A 179 -14.90 -9.72 -15.28
CA ALA A 179 -14.20 -8.99 -14.24
C ALA A 179 -15.08 -7.88 -13.66
N TYR A 180 -14.68 -7.41 -12.48
CA TYR A 180 -15.21 -6.18 -11.90
C TYR A 180 -14.33 -4.99 -12.27
N PHE A 181 -14.97 -3.85 -12.51
CA PHE A 181 -14.32 -2.59 -12.90
C PHE A 181 -14.68 -1.50 -11.91
N PHE A 182 -13.68 -0.74 -11.51
CA PHE A 182 -13.84 0.48 -10.75
C PHE A 182 -13.93 1.68 -11.70
N LYS A 183 -14.95 2.53 -11.53
CA LYS A 183 -15.22 3.70 -12.38
C LYS A 183 -14.21 4.83 -12.15
N MET A 184 -12.93 4.52 -12.28
CA MET A 184 -11.84 5.46 -12.05
C MET A 184 -11.89 6.66 -13.00
N SER A 185 -12.45 6.47 -14.21
CA SER A 185 -12.62 7.53 -15.20
C SER A 185 -13.38 8.75 -14.68
N GLN A 186 -14.28 8.57 -13.72
CA GLN A 186 -15.11 9.65 -13.17
C GLN A 186 -14.36 10.57 -12.19
N TYR A 187 -13.14 10.19 -11.78
CA TYR A 187 -12.39 10.87 -10.72
C TYR A 187 -11.25 11.77 -11.24
N ALA A 188 -10.96 11.77 -12.54
CA ALA A 188 -9.83 12.49 -13.12
C ALA A 188 -9.82 13.99 -12.78
N ASP A 189 -10.95 14.66 -12.98
CA ASP A 189 -11.07 16.12 -12.74
C ASP A 189 -10.97 16.45 -11.26
N ARG A 190 -11.59 15.62 -10.40
CA ARG A 190 -11.49 15.77 -8.94
C ARG A 190 -10.05 15.59 -8.45
N LEU A 191 -9.31 14.65 -9.02
CA LEU A 191 -7.91 14.43 -8.66
C LEU A 191 -7.01 15.56 -9.15
N LEU A 192 -7.26 16.11 -10.35
CA LEU A 192 -6.56 17.30 -10.85
C LEU A 192 -6.78 18.51 -9.92
N GLN A 193 -8.03 18.77 -9.53
CA GLN A 193 -8.34 19.81 -8.55
C GLN A 193 -7.61 19.59 -7.23
N TYR A 194 -7.60 18.37 -6.72
CA TYR A 194 -6.88 18.03 -5.49
C TYR A 194 -5.37 18.32 -5.59
N TYR A 195 -4.74 18.00 -6.73
CA TYR A 195 -3.32 18.32 -6.93
C TYR A 195 -3.03 19.83 -7.02
N ASP A 196 -3.97 20.62 -7.49
CA ASP A 196 -3.82 22.06 -7.55
C ASP A 196 -4.01 22.70 -6.17
N GLU A 197 -4.94 22.20 -5.37
CA GLU A 197 -5.16 22.60 -3.98
C GLU A 197 -4.03 22.15 -3.04
N HIS A 198 -3.32 21.06 -3.39
CA HIS A 198 -2.25 20.45 -2.60
C HIS A 198 -0.95 20.31 -3.42
N PRO A 199 -0.24 21.42 -3.70
CA PRO A 199 0.91 21.43 -4.61
C PRO A 199 2.07 20.52 -4.16
N ASP A 200 2.19 20.27 -2.85
CA ASP A 200 3.24 19.44 -2.26
C ASP A 200 2.85 17.95 -2.12
N PHE A 201 1.65 17.56 -2.59
CA PHE A 201 1.18 16.17 -2.48
C PHE A 201 2.08 15.17 -3.20
N ILE A 202 2.67 15.57 -4.34
CA ILE A 202 3.63 14.74 -5.09
C ILE A 202 4.96 15.47 -5.18
N THR A 203 6.00 14.91 -4.57
CA THR A 203 7.35 15.45 -4.60
C THR A 203 8.33 14.42 -5.20
N PRO A 204 9.21 14.81 -6.14
CA PRO A 204 9.40 16.14 -6.72
C PRO A 204 8.31 16.51 -7.77
N VAL A 205 8.17 17.79 -8.06
CA VAL A 205 7.16 18.34 -9.01
C VAL A 205 7.25 17.68 -10.39
N SER A 206 8.44 17.23 -10.82
CA SER A 206 8.59 16.50 -12.08
C SER A 206 7.73 15.24 -12.14
N ARG A 207 7.49 14.56 -11.00
CA ARG A 207 6.64 13.38 -10.91
C ARG A 207 5.15 13.75 -10.95
N LYS A 208 4.77 14.87 -10.31
CA LYS A 208 3.42 15.44 -10.48
C LYS A 208 3.11 15.69 -11.96
N ASN A 209 4.05 16.37 -12.65
CA ASN A 209 3.87 16.70 -14.06
C ASN A 209 3.77 15.46 -14.95
N GLU A 210 4.55 14.42 -14.67
CA GLU A 210 4.49 13.13 -15.36
C GLU A 210 3.09 12.50 -15.21
N MET A 211 2.56 12.42 -14.00
CA MET A 211 1.24 11.85 -13.72
C MET A 211 0.11 12.65 -14.38
N VAL A 212 0.17 13.97 -14.28
CA VAL A 212 -0.83 14.86 -14.88
C VAL A 212 -0.83 14.74 -16.41
N ASN A 213 0.34 14.85 -17.05
CA ASN A 213 0.41 14.91 -18.51
C ASN A 213 0.20 13.54 -19.18
N ASN A 214 0.67 12.47 -18.56
CA ASN A 214 0.62 11.14 -19.19
C ASN A 214 -0.67 10.36 -18.86
N PHE A 215 -1.34 10.68 -17.75
CA PHE A 215 -2.49 9.89 -17.29
C PHE A 215 -3.75 10.71 -17.07
N LEU A 216 -3.69 11.86 -16.37
CA LEU A 216 -4.89 12.60 -16.01
C LEU A 216 -5.45 13.43 -17.18
N LYS A 217 -4.61 14.18 -17.88
CA LYS A 217 -5.05 15.02 -19.04
C LYS A 217 -5.59 14.21 -20.19
N PRO A 218 -5.02 13.03 -20.56
CA PRO A 218 -5.61 12.17 -21.59
C PRO A 218 -6.94 11.53 -21.16
N GLY A 219 -7.28 11.57 -19.88
CA GLY A 219 -8.44 10.92 -19.27
C GLY A 219 -8.10 9.55 -18.69
N LEU A 220 -8.64 9.28 -17.50
CA LEU A 220 -8.51 7.96 -16.87
C LEU A 220 -9.50 6.99 -17.49
N GLN A 221 -9.10 5.72 -17.57
CA GLN A 221 -9.98 4.61 -17.91
C GLN A 221 -10.41 3.89 -16.64
N ASP A 222 -11.54 3.19 -16.72
CA ASP A 222 -12.01 2.34 -15.63
C ASP A 222 -10.99 1.22 -15.35
N LEU A 223 -10.73 0.98 -14.07
CA LEU A 223 -9.74 0.02 -13.62
C LEU A 223 -10.36 -1.35 -13.42
N CYS A 224 -9.82 -2.38 -14.07
CA CYS A 224 -10.16 -3.76 -13.74
C CYS A 224 -9.69 -4.10 -12.33
N VAL A 225 -10.61 -4.48 -11.43
CA VAL A 225 -10.34 -4.69 -9.99
C VAL A 225 -10.60 -6.12 -9.52
N SER A 226 -10.78 -7.07 -10.44
CA SER A 226 -10.83 -8.49 -10.10
C SER A 226 -10.28 -9.37 -11.20
N ARG A 227 -9.94 -10.62 -10.85
CA ARG A 227 -9.43 -11.65 -11.76
C ARG A 227 -10.11 -13.00 -11.48
N THR A 228 -10.21 -13.82 -12.53
CA THR A 228 -10.70 -15.21 -12.44
C THR A 228 -9.65 -16.24 -12.89
N SER A 229 -8.54 -15.77 -13.48
CA SER A 229 -7.52 -16.61 -14.10
C SER A 229 -6.57 -17.29 -13.11
N PHE A 230 -6.55 -16.88 -11.84
CA PHE A 230 -5.77 -17.49 -10.75
C PHE A 230 -6.57 -17.47 -9.44
N ARG A 231 -6.04 -18.16 -8.41
CA ARG A 231 -6.75 -18.34 -7.13
C ARG A 231 -6.05 -17.71 -5.92
N TRP A 232 -4.76 -17.45 -6.02
CA TRP A 232 -4.01 -16.88 -4.92
C TRP A 232 -4.22 -15.37 -4.80
N GLY A 233 -5.23 -14.99 -4.03
CA GLY A 233 -5.63 -13.62 -3.76
C GLY A 233 -6.82 -13.58 -2.80
N ILE A 234 -7.27 -12.39 -2.45
CA ILE A 234 -8.43 -12.19 -1.59
C ILE A 234 -9.70 -12.44 -2.42
N PRO A 235 -10.55 -13.41 -2.09
CA PRO A 235 -11.77 -13.65 -2.84
C PRO A 235 -12.78 -12.52 -2.64
N VAL A 236 -13.53 -12.21 -3.68
CA VAL A 236 -14.73 -11.36 -3.56
C VAL A 236 -15.78 -12.15 -2.77
N ASP A 237 -16.21 -11.65 -1.61
CA ASP A 237 -17.05 -12.39 -0.66
C ASP A 237 -18.40 -12.85 -1.24
N PHE A 238 -19.02 -12.01 -2.07
CA PHE A 238 -20.32 -12.28 -2.72
C PHE A 238 -20.17 -12.95 -4.12
N ASP A 239 -18.95 -13.09 -4.66
CA ASP A 239 -18.65 -13.78 -5.92
C ASP A 239 -17.27 -14.47 -5.89
N PRO A 240 -17.13 -15.59 -5.15
CA PRO A 240 -15.83 -16.22 -4.84
C PRO A 240 -15.06 -16.80 -6.03
N LYS A 241 -15.61 -16.77 -7.25
CA LYS A 241 -14.83 -17.09 -8.46
C LYS A 241 -13.85 -15.98 -8.81
N HIS A 242 -14.06 -14.75 -8.33
CA HIS A 242 -13.18 -13.62 -8.52
C HIS A 242 -12.26 -13.45 -7.31
N VAL A 243 -11.01 -13.13 -7.58
CA VAL A 243 -10.07 -12.59 -6.60
C VAL A 243 -9.91 -11.10 -6.81
N ILE A 244 -9.79 -10.35 -5.71
CA ILE A 244 -9.61 -8.90 -5.74
C ILE A 244 -8.24 -8.58 -6.35
N TYR A 245 -8.20 -7.55 -7.18
CA TYR A 245 -7.01 -7.11 -7.89
C TYR A 245 -5.92 -6.65 -6.91
N VAL A 246 -4.70 -7.08 -7.18
CA VAL A 246 -3.55 -6.90 -6.29
C VAL A 246 -3.31 -5.46 -5.84
N TRP A 247 -3.56 -4.47 -6.69
CA TRP A 247 -3.34 -3.07 -6.33
C TRP A 247 -4.41 -2.50 -5.40
N LEU A 248 -5.66 -2.96 -5.48
CA LEU A 248 -6.67 -2.59 -4.49
C LEU A 248 -6.35 -3.23 -3.13
N ASP A 249 -5.91 -4.48 -3.15
CA ASP A 249 -5.40 -5.19 -1.99
C ASP A 249 -4.17 -4.46 -1.40
N ALA A 250 -3.09 -4.36 -2.17
CA ALA A 250 -1.83 -3.81 -1.70
C ALA A 250 -1.93 -2.39 -1.15
N LEU A 251 -2.65 -1.46 -1.85
CA LEU A 251 -2.75 -0.07 -1.41
C LEU A 251 -3.52 0.10 -0.09
N THR A 252 -4.49 -0.78 0.17
CA THR A 252 -5.28 -0.75 1.40
C THR A 252 -4.45 -1.01 2.67
N ASN A 253 -3.23 -1.58 2.54
CA ASN A 253 -2.33 -1.81 3.67
C ASN A 253 -2.10 -0.56 4.52
N TYR A 254 -2.04 0.63 3.91
CA TYR A 254 -1.71 1.89 4.58
C TYR A 254 -2.72 2.28 5.67
N ILE A 255 -3.96 1.85 5.54
CA ILE A 255 -5.01 2.09 6.52
C ILE A 255 -5.26 0.86 7.41
N THR A 256 -5.22 -0.34 6.86
CA THR A 256 -5.47 -1.56 7.65
C THR A 256 -4.37 -1.80 8.69
N GLY A 257 -3.12 -1.44 8.40
CA GLY A 257 -2.01 -1.48 9.36
C GLY A 257 -2.18 -0.55 10.56
N LEU A 258 -3.10 0.40 10.48
CA LEU A 258 -3.52 1.28 11.57
C LEU A 258 -4.82 0.81 12.26
N GLY A 259 -5.42 -0.30 11.83
CA GLY A 259 -6.69 -0.76 12.36
C GLY A 259 -7.90 0.00 11.82
N TYR A 260 -7.86 0.37 10.53
CA TYR A 260 -9.04 0.88 9.82
C TYR A 260 -10.15 -0.17 9.80
N ASP A 261 -11.38 0.28 9.98
CA ASP A 261 -12.58 -0.52 9.83
C ASP A 261 -13.58 0.17 8.90
N ALA A 262 -13.90 -0.50 7.79
CA ALA A 262 -14.84 0.00 6.78
C ALA A 262 -16.27 0.21 7.31
N ASP A 263 -16.63 -0.48 8.40
CA ASP A 263 -17.94 -0.33 9.07
C ASP A 263 -17.98 0.83 10.08
N GLY A 264 -16.87 1.60 10.20
CA GLY A 264 -16.79 2.80 11.05
C GLY A 264 -16.23 2.57 12.45
N GLY A 265 -15.82 1.32 12.80
CA GLY A 265 -15.21 0.95 14.08
C GLY A 265 -13.69 1.17 14.16
N SER A 266 -13.11 2.03 13.32
CA SER A 266 -11.66 2.22 13.24
C SER A 266 -11.02 2.51 14.60
N GLY A 267 -9.88 1.84 14.85
CA GLY A 267 -9.16 1.89 16.11
C GLY A 267 -8.45 3.22 16.37
N GLU A 268 -7.89 3.35 17.58
CA GLU A 268 -7.22 4.58 18.04
C GLU A 268 -5.96 4.91 17.20
N LEU A 269 -5.25 3.91 16.67
CA LEU A 269 -4.08 4.15 15.81
C LEU A 269 -4.50 4.83 14.51
N PHE A 270 -5.59 4.38 13.89
CA PHE A 270 -6.10 5.01 12.67
C PHE A 270 -6.51 6.47 12.93
N LYS A 271 -7.29 6.72 13.98
CA LYS A 271 -7.73 8.07 14.35
C LYS A 271 -6.55 9.01 14.66
N LYS A 272 -5.47 8.46 15.22
CA LYS A 272 -4.30 9.24 15.63
C LYS A 272 -3.35 9.54 14.48
N TYR A 273 -3.09 8.58 13.59
CA TYR A 273 -2.00 8.68 12.62
C TYR A 273 -2.47 8.88 11.19
N TRP A 274 -3.74 8.57 10.85
CA TRP A 274 -4.23 8.83 9.50
C TRP A 274 -4.74 10.28 9.38
N PRO A 275 -4.47 10.98 8.25
CA PRO A 275 -3.72 10.54 7.08
C PRO A 275 -2.20 10.51 7.29
N ALA A 276 -1.48 9.76 6.43
CA ALA A 276 -0.03 9.68 6.49
C ALA A 276 0.62 11.03 6.15
N ASP A 277 1.72 11.36 6.87
CA ASP A 277 2.54 12.52 6.55
C ASP A 277 3.42 12.28 5.33
N VAL A 278 3.89 11.03 5.13
CA VAL A 278 4.75 10.67 3.98
C VAL A 278 4.56 9.21 3.60
N HIS A 279 4.35 8.98 2.29
CA HIS A 279 4.58 7.70 1.62
C HIS A 279 5.86 7.79 0.79
N VAL A 280 6.87 7.01 1.13
CA VAL A 280 8.12 6.91 0.34
C VAL A 280 7.92 5.84 -0.70
N ILE A 281 7.95 6.22 -1.98
CA ILE A 281 7.49 5.36 -3.08
C ILE A 281 8.51 5.35 -4.21
N GLY A 282 8.85 4.16 -4.71
CA GLY A 282 9.64 3.99 -5.90
C GLY A 282 8.96 4.55 -7.16
N LYS A 283 9.76 5.08 -8.09
CA LYS A 283 9.25 5.68 -9.33
C LYS A 283 8.32 4.73 -10.11
N ASP A 284 8.64 3.45 -10.13
CA ASP A 284 7.95 2.45 -10.97
C ASP A 284 6.50 2.22 -10.55
N ILE A 285 6.16 2.54 -9.30
CA ILE A 285 4.82 2.34 -8.73
C ILE A 285 4.13 3.66 -8.33
N ILE A 286 4.69 4.81 -8.74
CA ILE A 286 4.14 6.13 -8.37
C ILE A 286 2.72 6.32 -8.87
N ARG A 287 2.38 5.81 -10.07
CA ARG A 287 1.04 5.90 -10.63
C ARG A 287 -0.02 5.32 -9.70
N PHE A 288 0.25 4.15 -9.13
CA PHE A 288 -0.68 3.46 -8.23
C PHE A 288 -0.89 4.24 -6.93
N HIS A 289 0.14 4.90 -6.41
CA HIS A 289 0.10 5.63 -5.15
C HIS A 289 -0.44 7.06 -5.29
N THR A 290 -0.31 7.66 -6.46
CA THR A 290 -0.74 9.04 -6.66
C THR A 290 -2.03 9.17 -7.46
N ILE A 291 -2.44 8.13 -8.19
CA ILE A 291 -3.71 8.11 -8.94
C ILE A 291 -4.70 7.14 -8.28
N TYR A 292 -4.38 5.84 -8.18
CA TYR A 292 -5.34 4.84 -7.69
C TYR A 292 -5.65 5.02 -6.20
N TRP A 293 -4.64 5.24 -5.37
CA TRP A 293 -4.81 5.33 -3.93
C TRP A 293 -5.61 6.55 -3.46
N PRO A 294 -5.41 7.77 -3.99
CA PRO A 294 -6.20 8.94 -3.60
C PRO A 294 -7.66 8.90 -4.04
N ILE A 295 -7.97 8.17 -5.13
CA ILE A 295 -9.33 7.97 -5.64
C ILE A 295 -10.10 6.99 -4.78
#